data_7b8dae4633f13b51616cce5e2eaf2e00
#
_entry.id   7b8dae4633f13b51616cce5e2eaf2e00
#
_cell.length_a   1.000
_cell.length_b   1.000
_cell.length_c   1.000
_cell.angle_alpha   90.00
_cell.angle_beta   90.00
_cell.angle_gamma   90.00
#
_symmetry.space_group_name_H-M   'P 1'
#
loop_
_entity.id
_entity.type
_entity.pdbx_description
1 polymer ?
#
loop_
_entity_poly.entity_id
_entity_poly.type
_entity_poly.pdbx_seq_one_letter_code
_entity_poly.pdbx_strand_id
1 'polypeptide(L)'
;METIKAYFALTKPRIIELLLVAAIPAMLQAQRGVEAVSDNIWLIVSTIFGGWMGAAAAHTFNNVVDYELDQKMQRTRARPLVRAKISKRNAAIFAWVMLILSVLWLGVLAHSWLAAFFVILTNFFYVFVYTKFLKMRNAQNIVWGGLAGCMPAMVGWAVIRDNAPVGEPDRWWQAIVLFLIIFFWTPPHTWALAMKYKEDYRKAGVPMLPVVADEKEVTRQIVWYTVGTVIVTLLIVPAASWIYLVAALASGAVFLWMAIRLHKGVKNGAKVKPCLLYTSPSPRDLST
;
A
#
# COMPACT_ATOMS: atom_id res chain seq x y z
N MET A 1 6.86 7.05 29.02
CA MET A 1 5.71 6.56 28.22
C MET A 1 5.40 7.42 26.99
N GLU A 2 5.43 8.75 27.05
CA GLU A 2 5.13 9.62 25.89
C GLU A 2 6.09 9.43 24.71
N THR A 3 7.39 9.28 24.96
CA THR A 3 8.40 9.07 23.91
C THR A 3 8.17 7.78 23.14
N ILE A 4 7.85 6.67 23.81
CA ILE A 4 7.55 5.38 23.15
C ILE A 4 6.29 5.51 22.28
N LYS A 5 5.24 6.15 22.78
CA LYS A 5 4.03 6.43 21.99
C LYS A 5 4.33 7.28 20.75
N ALA A 6 5.26 8.23 20.86
CA ALA A 6 5.66 9.07 19.74
C ALA A 6 6.42 8.27 18.66
N TYR A 7 7.35 7.38 19.04
CA TYR A 7 8.01 6.48 18.08
C TYR A 7 7.02 5.51 17.44
N PHE A 8 6.11 4.91 18.20
CA PHE A 8 5.07 4.05 17.68
C PHE A 8 4.16 4.79 16.67
N ALA A 9 3.81 6.05 16.95
CA ALA A 9 3.02 6.86 16.02
C ALA A 9 3.76 7.19 14.72
N LEU A 10 5.11 7.27 14.71
CA LEU A 10 5.90 7.44 13.49
C LEU A 10 5.75 6.26 12.52
N THR A 11 5.56 5.04 13.04
CA THR A 11 5.42 3.84 12.22
C THR A 11 4.09 3.78 11.47
N LYS A 12 3.08 4.56 11.88
CA LYS A 12 1.71 4.54 11.32
C LYS A 12 1.09 3.13 11.36
N PRO A 13 0.90 2.52 12.54
CA PRO A 13 0.55 1.11 12.70
C PRO A 13 -0.70 0.69 11.92
N ARG A 14 -1.74 1.52 11.89
CA ARG A 14 -2.98 1.22 11.16
C ARG A 14 -2.80 1.05 9.65
N ILE A 15 -1.81 1.75 9.06
CA ILE A 15 -1.49 1.58 7.63
C ILE A 15 -0.74 0.27 7.43
N ILE A 16 0.19 -0.04 8.34
CA ILE A 16 0.97 -1.27 8.27
C ILE A 16 0.08 -2.50 8.37
N GLU A 17 -0.92 -2.52 9.25
CA GLU A 17 -1.87 -3.62 9.37
C GLU A 17 -2.50 -3.98 8.02
N LEU A 18 -2.97 -3.00 7.26
CA LEU A 18 -3.55 -3.24 5.93
C LEU A 18 -2.53 -3.74 4.91
N LEU A 19 -1.29 -3.25 4.97
CA LEU A 19 -0.22 -3.74 4.10
C LEU A 19 0.12 -5.20 4.40
N LEU A 20 0.17 -5.57 5.68
CA LEU A 20 0.48 -6.94 6.11
C LEU A 20 -0.65 -7.92 5.77
N VAL A 21 -1.90 -7.49 5.89
CA VAL A 21 -3.05 -8.29 5.46
C VAL A 21 -2.95 -8.66 3.98
N ALA A 22 -2.38 -7.80 3.13
CA ALA A 22 -2.17 -8.11 1.71
C ALA A 22 -1.10 -9.19 1.45
N ALA A 23 -0.15 -9.39 2.38
CA ALA A 23 0.85 -10.45 2.25
C ALA A 23 0.27 -11.85 2.52
N ILE A 24 -0.72 -11.96 3.42
CA ILE A 24 -1.29 -13.25 3.82
C ILE A 24 -1.91 -14.02 2.63
N PRO A 25 -2.82 -13.45 1.81
CA PRO A 25 -3.33 -14.15 0.63
C PRO A 25 -2.24 -14.60 -0.34
N ALA A 26 -1.17 -13.81 -0.50
CA ALA A 26 -0.05 -14.19 -1.35
C ALA A 26 0.70 -15.40 -0.79
N MET A 27 0.90 -15.46 0.52
CA MET A 27 1.53 -16.61 1.19
C MET A 27 0.66 -17.86 1.08
N LEU A 28 -0.67 -17.73 1.33
CA LEU A 28 -1.61 -18.86 1.20
C LEU A 28 -1.67 -19.39 -0.23
N GLN A 29 -1.65 -18.50 -1.22
CA GLN A 29 -1.65 -18.87 -2.63
C GLN A 29 -0.34 -19.56 -3.04
N ALA A 30 0.80 -19.11 -2.48
CA ALA A 30 2.10 -19.74 -2.70
C ALA A 30 2.18 -21.17 -2.15
N GLN A 31 1.48 -21.46 -1.04
CA GLN A 31 1.46 -22.77 -0.36
C GLN A 31 0.48 -23.79 -0.96
N ARG A 32 -0.40 -23.38 -1.86
CA ARG A 32 -1.47 -24.19 -2.46
C ARG A 32 -2.49 -24.81 -1.48
N GLY A 33 -2.86 -24.10 -0.44
CA GLY A 33 -3.98 -24.51 0.39
C GLY A 33 -3.80 -24.22 1.86
N VAL A 34 -4.91 -24.42 2.58
CA VAL A 34 -4.99 -24.14 4.01
C VAL A 34 -4.28 -25.20 4.86
N GLU A 35 -4.16 -26.43 4.34
CA GLU A 35 -3.49 -27.53 5.04
C GLU A 35 -2.00 -27.26 5.29
N ALA A 36 -1.35 -26.51 4.38
CA ALA A 36 0.03 -26.08 4.57
C ALA A 36 0.21 -24.93 5.57
N VAL A 37 -0.87 -24.32 6.05
CA VAL A 37 -0.80 -23.17 6.98
C VAL A 37 -0.31 -23.58 8.36
N SER A 38 -0.77 -24.75 8.88
CA SER A 38 -0.34 -25.26 10.17
C SER A 38 1.16 -25.49 10.23
N ASP A 39 1.73 -26.01 9.14
CA ASP A 39 3.15 -26.36 9.04
C ASP A 39 4.03 -25.12 8.84
N ASN A 40 3.46 -24.05 8.30
CA ASN A 40 4.16 -22.82 7.96
C ASN A 40 3.73 -21.59 8.78
N ILE A 41 3.03 -21.78 9.88
CA ILE A 41 2.56 -20.67 10.72
C ILE A 41 3.70 -19.76 11.19
N TRP A 42 4.87 -20.33 11.45
CA TRP A 42 6.06 -19.58 11.78
C TRP A 42 6.49 -18.64 10.66
N LEU A 43 6.45 -19.09 9.41
CA LEU A 43 6.81 -18.25 8.26
C LEU A 43 5.82 -17.10 8.10
N ILE A 44 4.52 -17.34 8.33
CA ILE A 44 3.50 -16.28 8.27
C ILE A 44 3.75 -15.24 9.36
N VAL A 45 3.89 -15.67 10.61
CA VAL A 45 4.17 -14.78 11.75
C VAL A 45 5.48 -14.02 11.54
N SER A 46 6.51 -14.71 11.09
CA SER A 46 7.83 -14.13 10.82
C SER A 46 7.77 -13.10 9.70
N THR A 47 7.04 -13.37 8.63
CA THR A 47 6.82 -12.43 7.53
C THR A 47 6.06 -11.19 7.99
N ILE A 48 5.00 -11.36 8.79
CA ILE A 48 4.24 -10.25 9.35
C ILE A 48 5.14 -9.37 10.21
N PHE A 49 5.95 -9.96 11.09
CA PHE A 49 6.80 -9.21 11.99
C PHE A 49 7.96 -8.52 11.26
N GLY A 50 8.66 -9.22 10.36
CA GLY A 50 9.70 -8.65 9.51
C GLY A 50 9.17 -7.57 8.58
N GLY A 51 8.03 -7.82 7.94
CA GLY A 51 7.33 -6.85 7.09
C GLY A 51 6.86 -5.62 7.87
N TRP A 52 6.40 -5.80 9.11
CA TRP A 52 6.03 -4.68 9.99
C TRP A 52 7.23 -3.76 10.25
N MET A 53 8.39 -4.30 10.59
CA MET A 53 9.61 -3.53 10.80
C MET A 53 10.03 -2.77 9.52
N GLY A 54 9.99 -3.44 8.36
CA GLY A 54 10.33 -2.82 7.07
C GLY A 54 9.38 -1.68 6.69
N ALA A 55 8.08 -1.85 6.91
CA ALA A 55 7.08 -0.82 6.69
C ALA A 55 7.19 0.34 7.70
N ALA A 56 7.49 0.04 8.97
CA ALA A 56 7.76 1.04 10.00
C ALA A 56 8.95 1.92 9.62
N ALA A 57 10.03 1.33 9.10
CA ALA A 57 11.17 2.07 8.56
C ALA A 57 10.75 3.01 7.43
N ALA A 58 10.03 2.49 6.41
CA ALA A 58 9.58 3.27 5.26
C ALA A 58 8.72 4.47 5.67
N HIS A 59 7.74 4.27 6.58
CA HIS A 59 6.90 5.34 7.08
C HIS A 59 7.65 6.37 7.90
N THR A 60 8.63 5.94 8.70
CA THR A 60 9.45 6.85 9.49
C THR A 60 10.36 7.69 8.59
N PHE A 61 11.03 7.09 7.61
CA PHE A 61 11.79 7.83 6.60
C PHE A 61 10.92 8.83 5.85
N ASN A 62 9.71 8.42 5.44
CA ASN A 62 8.77 9.33 4.79
C ASN A 62 8.43 10.54 5.69
N ASN A 63 8.22 10.34 7.01
CA ASN A 63 7.97 11.46 7.92
C ASN A 63 9.19 12.39 8.04
N VAL A 64 10.42 11.86 7.98
CA VAL A 64 11.65 12.68 8.02
C VAL A 64 11.80 13.52 6.75
N VAL A 65 11.56 12.92 5.58
CA VAL A 65 11.65 13.62 4.27
C VAL A 65 10.53 14.63 4.11
N ASP A 66 9.31 14.29 4.49
CA ASP A 66 8.12 15.14 4.35
C ASP A 66 7.96 16.19 5.46
N TYR A 67 8.92 16.35 6.37
CA TYR A 67 8.78 17.20 7.55
C TYR A 67 8.27 18.62 7.24
N GLU A 68 8.84 19.29 6.25
CA GLU A 68 8.45 20.67 5.88
C GLU A 68 7.06 20.71 5.20
N LEU A 69 6.75 19.69 4.41
CA LEU A 69 5.44 19.51 3.79
C LEU A 69 4.36 19.28 4.85
N ASP A 70 4.66 18.44 5.83
CA ASP A 70 3.73 18.08 6.91
C ASP A 70 3.34 19.25 7.80
N GLN A 71 4.21 20.24 7.94
CA GLN A 71 3.89 21.50 8.65
C GLN A 71 2.84 22.33 7.93
N LYS A 72 2.77 22.28 6.60
CA LYS A 72 1.85 23.05 5.76
C LYS A 72 0.45 22.43 5.68
N MET A 73 0.32 21.12 5.90
CA MET A 73 -0.94 20.39 5.78
C MET A 73 -1.66 20.27 7.12
N GLN A 74 -2.95 20.62 7.18
CA GLN A 74 -3.75 20.51 8.40
C GLN A 74 -3.78 19.09 8.95
N ARG A 75 -3.92 18.10 8.05
CA ARG A 75 -4.01 16.68 8.39
C ARG A 75 -2.74 16.11 9.04
N THR A 76 -1.56 16.66 8.70
CA THR A 76 -0.26 16.07 9.12
C THR A 76 0.50 16.90 10.14
N ARG A 77 0.08 18.13 10.44
CA ARG A 77 0.73 19.00 11.44
C ARG A 77 0.69 18.44 12.87
N ALA A 78 -0.18 17.47 13.13
CA ALA A 78 -0.26 16.77 14.43
C ALA A 78 0.78 15.64 14.60
N ARG A 79 1.57 15.32 13.56
CA ARG A 79 2.57 14.26 13.61
C ARG A 79 3.64 14.51 14.68
N PRO A 80 4.16 13.44 15.35
CA PRO A 80 5.14 13.59 16.44
C PRO A 80 6.39 14.38 16.04
N LEU A 81 6.86 14.24 14.81
CA LEU A 81 8.03 14.93 14.29
C LEU A 81 7.76 16.44 14.13
N VAL A 82 6.58 16.82 13.61
CA VAL A 82 6.16 18.22 13.45
C VAL A 82 5.96 18.88 14.79
N ARG A 83 5.46 18.14 15.80
CA ARG A 83 5.29 18.62 17.18
C ARG A 83 6.58 18.61 18.01
N ALA A 84 7.75 18.37 17.37
CA ALA A 84 9.05 18.33 18.02
C ALA A 84 9.17 17.31 19.19
N LYS A 85 8.32 16.29 19.25
CA LYS A 85 8.41 15.23 20.27
C LYS A 85 9.61 14.30 20.04
N ILE A 86 10.09 14.23 18.81
CA ILE A 86 11.26 13.45 18.39
C ILE A 86 12.07 14.31 17.41
N SER A 87 13.40 14.32 17.53
CA SER A 87 14.26 15.01 16.57
C SER A 87 14.31 14.26 15.22
N LYS A 88 14.53 14.99 14.12
CA LYS A 88 14.71 14.37 12.79
C LYS A 88 15.83 13.33 12.80
N ARG A 89 16.95 13.60 13.50
CA ARG A 89 18.10 12.68 13.61
C ARG A 89 17.70 11.37 14.28
N ASN A 90 17.01 11.46 15.43
CA ASN A 90 16.59 10.26 16.16
C ASN A 90 15.54 9.44 15.39
N ALA A 91 14.62 10.12 14.67
CA ALA A 91 13.69 9.43 13.80
C ALA A 91 14.40 8.72 12.64
N ALA A 92 15.41 9.34 12.03
CA ALA A 92 16.21 8.71 10.98
C ALA A 92 17.00 7.49 11.49
N ILE A 93 17.63 7.60 12.67
CA ILE A 93 18.32 6.48 13.31
C ILE A 93 17.35 5.34 13.58
N PHE A 94 16.17 5.64 14.14
CA PHE A 94 15.14 4.64 14.40
C PHE A 94 14.70 3.94 13.09
N ALA A 95 14.52 4.70 12.00
CA ALA A 95 14.15 4.12 10.71
C ALA A 95 15.23 3.17 10.17
N TRP A 96 16.52 3.53 10.28
CA TRP A 96 17.62 2.66 9.88
C TRP A 96 17.70 1.39 10.74
N VAL A 97 17.53 1.52 12.05
CA VAL A 97 17.50 0.36 12.95
C VAL A 97 16.36 -0.59 12.57
N MET A 98 15.16 -0.06 12.34
CA MET A 98 14.01 -0.88 11.93
C MET A 98 14.22 -1.57 10.58
N LEU A 99 14.86 -0.89 9.62
CA LEU A 99 15.17 -1.48 8.32
C LEU A 99 16.19 -2.62 8.45
N ILE A 100 17.28 -2.40 9.17
CA ILE A 100 18.33 -3.41 9.40
C ILE A 100 17.74 -4.63 10.11
N LEU A 101 16.95 -4.40 11.16
CA LEU A 101 16.28 -5.49 11.89
C LEU A 101 15.31 -6.27 10.98
N SER A 102 14.56 -5.59 10.12
CA SER A 102 13.68 -6.24 9.14
C SER A 102 14.45 -7.14 8.18
N VAL A 103 15.55 -6.63 7.62
CA VAL A 103 16.41 -7.36 6.68
C VAL A 103 17.04 -8.59 7.32
N LEU A 104 17.60 -8.43 8.52
CA LEU A 104 18.18 -9.55 9.24
C LEU A 104 17.14 -10.57 9.68
N TRP A 105 15.96 -10.10 10.11
CA TRP A 105 14.86 -10.97 10.48
C TRP A 105 14.39 -11.84 9.32
N LEU A 106 14.10 -11.22 8.17
CA LEU A 106 13.63 -11.94 6.99
C LEU A 106 14.73 -12.82 6.38
N GLY A 107 15.96 -12.33 6.30
CA GLY A 107 17.07 -13.08 5.73
C GLY A 107 17.51 -14.25 6.59
N VAL A 108 17.65 -14.06 7.90
CA VAL A 108 18.23 -15.08 8.80
C VAL A 108 17.15 -15.94 9.46
N LEU A 109 16.11 -15.31 10.03
CA LEU A 109 15.10 -16.05 10.82
C LEU A 109 13.97 -16.62 9.96
N ALA A 110 13.56 -15.90 8.92
CA ALA A 110 12.61 -16.41 7.93
C ALA A 110 13.28 -17.11 6.74
N HIS A 111 14.60 -17.23 6.75
CA HIS A 111 15.40 -17.87 5.68
C HIS A 111 15.06 -17.39 4.26
N SER A 112 14.76 -16.07 4.10
CA SER A 112 14.39 -15.49 2.82
C SER A 112 15.15 -14.18 2.53
N TRP A 113 16.30 -14.31 1.88
CA TRP A 113 17.07 -13.16 1.43
C TRP A 113 16.40 -12.43 0.28
N LEU A 114 15.58 -13.11 -0.52
CA LEU A 114 14.79 -12.48 -1.57
C LEU A 114 13.71 -11.56 -0.98
N ALA A 115 13.03 -11.98 0.09
CA ALA A 115 12.08 -11.12 0.82
C ALA A 115 12.79 -9.91 1.44
N ALA A 116 13.96 -10.12 2.04
CA ALA A 116 14.80 -9.04 2.57
C ALA A 116 15.19 -8.04 1.47
N PHE A 117 15.57 -8.52 0.28
CA PHE A 117 15.85 -7.67 -0.89
C PHE A 117 14.61 -6.87 -1.31
N PHE A 118 13.42 -7.48 -1.38
CA PHE A 118 12.20 -6.76 -1.70
C PHE A 118 11.85 -5.67 -0.68
N VAL A 119 12.13 -5.89 0.61
CA VAL A 119 11.96 -4.84 1.64
C VAL A 119 12.91 -3.69 1.42
N ILE A 120 14.19 -3.94 1.12
CA ILE A 120 15.18 -2.90 0.79
C ILE A 120 14.72 -2.11 -0.44
N LEU A 121 14.35 -2.82 -1.52
CA LEU A 121 13.87 -2.23 -2.76
C LEU A 121 12.64 -1.35 -2.54
N THR A 122 11.69 -1.83 -1.73
CA THR A 122 10.48 -1.08 -1.36
C THR A 122 10.82 0.21 -0.62
N ASN A 123 11.69 0.13 0.39
CA ASN A 123 12.12 1.29 1.15
C ASN A 123 12.84 2.32 0.27
N PHE A 124 13.76 1.84 -0.56
CA PHE A 124 14.47 2.69 -1.52
C PHE A 124 13.49 3.39 -2.46
N PHE A 125 12.60 2.62 -3.11
CA PHE A 125 11.63 3.17 -4.05
C PHE A 125 10.68 4.17 -3.38
N TYR A 126 10.12 3.81 -2.22
CA TYR A 126 9.16 4.64 -1.51
C TYR A 126 9.77 5.96 -1.01
N VAL A 127 10.98 5.92 -0.48
CA VAL A 127 11.62 7.10 0.10
C VAL A 127 12.26 7.98 -0.98
N PHE A 128 13.10 7.40 -1.84
CA PHE A 128 13.87 8.18 -2.80
C PHE A 128 13.10 8.44 -4.09
N VAL A 129 12.50 7.42 -4.69
CA VAL A 129 11.82 7.58 -5.97
C VAL A 129 10.48 8.28 -5.79
N TYR A 130 9.62 7.73 -4.93
CA TYR A 130 8.29 8.30 -4.74
C TYR A 130 8.32 9.59 -3.91
N THR A 131 8.77 9.54 -2.65
CA THR A 131 8.60 10.67 -1.72
C THR A 131 9.46 11.86 -2.11
N LYS A 132 10.74 11.63 -2.44
CA LYS A 132 11.69 12.72 -2.72
C LYS A 132 11.59 13.23 -4.16
N PHE A 133 11.34 12.34 -5.14
CA PHE A 133 11.41 12.71 -6.55
C PHE A 133 10.04 12.89 -7.20
N LEU A 134 9.14 11.89 -7.16
CA LEU A 134 7.90 11.91 -7.93
C LEU A 134 6.79 12.72 -7.27
N LYS A 135 6.68 12.68 -5.96
CA LYS A 135 5.55 13.24 -5.20
C LYS A 135 5.25 14.71 -5.51
N MET A 136 6.29 15.52 -5.69
CA MET A 136 6.18 16.95 -5.93
C MET A 136 6.26 17.33 -7.42
N ARG A 137 6.47 16.37 -8.32
CA ARG A 137 6.74 16.64 -9.74
C ARG A 137 5.76 16.02 -10.71
N ASN A 138 5.02 14.98 -10.28
CA ASN A 138 4.16 14.21 -11.19
C ASN A 138 2.73 14.15 -10.67
N ALA A 139 1.76 14.47 -11.55
CA ALA A 139 0.34 14.33 -11.26
C ALA A 139 -0.09 12.86 -11.02
N GLN A 140 0.62 11.91 -11.66
CA GLN A 140 0.42 10.46 -11.49
C GLN A 140 1.25 9.88 -10.33
N ASN A 141 1.67 10.72 -9.38
CA ASN A 141 2.51 10.31 -8.23
C ASN A 141 1.91 9.14 -7.44
N ILE A 142 0.58 9.05 -7.36
CA ILE A 142 -0.14 7.98 -6.67
C ILE A 142 -0.01 6.64 -7.40
N VAL A 143 -0.01 6.63 -8.72
CA VAL A 143 0.17 5.40 -9.51
C VAL A 143 1.54 4.80 -9.19
N TRP A 144 2.58 5.60 -9.29
CA TRP A 144 3.95 5.16 -9.00
C TRP A 144 4.16 4.87 -7.51
N GLY A 145 3.59 5.69 -6.62
CA GLY A 145 3.64 5.45 -5.18
C GLY A 145 2.93 4.16 -4.75
N GLY A 146 1.93 3.75 -5.53
CA GLY A 146 1.20 2.49 -5.34
C GLY A 146 2.09 1.25 -5.44
N LEU A 147 3.16 1.28 -6.25
CA LEU A 147 4.11 0.17 -6.37
C LEU A 147 4.68 -0.29 -5.01
N ALA A 148 5.01 0.65 -4.14
CA ALA A 148 5.50 0.30 -2.80
C ALA A 148 4.41 -0.41 -1.96
N GLY A 149 3.13 -0.02 -2.12
CA GLY A 149 1.99 -0.64 -1.43
C GLY A 149 1.67 -2.06 -1.91
N CYS A 150 2.13 -2.44 -3.10
CA CYS A 150 1.91 -3.77 -3.67
C CYS A 150 2.99 -4.79 -3.24
N MET A 151 4.15 -4.32 -2.80
CA MET A 151 5.31 -5.16 -2.48
C MET A 151 5.09 -6.19 -1.35
N PRO A 152 4.21 -5.98 -0.36
CA PRO A 152 3.93 -7.02 0.64
C PRO A 152 3.51 -8.37 0.04
N ALA A 153 2.78 -8.38 -1.09
CA ALA A 153 2.45 -9.61 -1.79
C ALA A 153 3.70 -10.34 -2.32
N MET A 154 4.68 -9.59 -2.85
CA MET A 154 5.96 -10.14 -3.33
C MET A 154 6.82 -10.64 -2.18
N VAL A 155 6.86 -9.91 -1.05
CA VAL A 155 7.59 -10.31 0.16
C VAL A 155 7.02 -11.60 0.73
N GLY A 156 5.69 -11.68 0.89
CA GLY A 156 5.02 -12.90 1.39
C GLY A 156 5.25 -14.10 0.48
N TRP A 157 5.16 -13.91 -0.83
CA TRP A 157 5.45 -14.95 -1.83
C TRP A 157 6.89 -15.43 -1.73
N ALA A 158 7.86 -14.53 -1.65
CA ALA A 158 9.29 -14.85 -1.57
C ALA A 158 9.60 -15.70 -0.34
N VAL A 159 9.06 -15.36 0.84
CA VAL A 159 9.30 -16.16 2.06
C VAL A 159 8.85 -17.60 1.88
N ILE A 160 7.68 -17.83 1.30
CA ILE A 160 7.18 -19.19 1.09
C ILE A 160 8.04 -19.92 0.04
N ARG A 161 8.42 -19.25 -1.04
CA ARG A 161 9.21 -19.86 -2.11
C ARG A 161 10.64 -20.23 -1.67
N ASP A 162 11.30 -19.37 -0.92
CA ASP A 162 12.66 -19.63 -0.42
C ASP A 162 12.69 -20.81 0.58
N ASN A 163 11.56 -21.12 1.21
CA ASN A 163 11.41 -22.24 2.15
C ASN A 163 10.68 -23.44 1.55
N ALA A 164 10.32 -23.41 0.27
CA ALA A 164 9.66 -24.52 -0.40
C ALA A 164 10.65 -25.65 -0.73
N PRO A 165 10.19 -26.91 -0.81
CA PRO A 165 11.01 -28.03 -1.24
C PRO A 165 11.62 -27.79 -2.63
N VAL A 166 12.83 -28.31 -2.84
CA VAL A 166 13.52 -28.24 -4.13
C VAL A 166 12.72 -29.00 -5.19
N GLY A 167 12.53 -28.39 -6.36
CA GLY A 167 11.78 -28.97 -7.47
C GLY A 167 10.30 -28.57 -7.53
N GLU A 168 9.79 -27.86 -6.55
CA GLU A 168 8.47 -27.25 -6.64
C GLU A 168 8.40 -26.24 -7.79
N PRO A 169 7.32 -26.27 -8.64
CA PRO A 169 7.22 -25.37 -9.78
C PRO A 169 7.09 -23.92 -9.32
N ASP A 170 7.89 -23.07 -9.93
CA ASP A 170 7.85 -21.63 -9.67
C ASP A 170 6.62 -20.97 -10.33
N ARG A 171 5.82 -20.26 -9.56
CA ARG A 171 4.55 -19.67 -9.99
C ARG A 171 4.50 -18.17 -9.75
N TRP A 172 5.60 -17.49 -9.94
CA TRP A 172 5.71 -16.04 -9.77
C TRP A 172 4.65 -15.22 -10.52
N TRP A 173 4.08 -15.77 -11.61
CA TRP A 173 2.98 -15.10 -12.29
C TRP A 173 1.79 -14.81 -11.36
N GLN A 174 1.52 -15.70 -10.38
CA GLN A 174 0.43 -15.50 -9.41
C GLN A 174 0.78 -14.35 -8.44
N ALA A 175 2.02 -14.28 -7.96
CA ALA A 175 2.50 -13.15 -7.15
C ALA A 175 2.40 -11.83 -7.92
N ILE A 176 2.78 -11.84 -9.20
CA ILE A 176 2.69 -10.67 -10.08
C ILE A 176 1.23 -10.24 -10.26
N VAL A 177 0.31 -11.18 -10.47
CA VAL A 177 -1.12 -10.87 -10.59
C VAL A 177 -1.65 -10.27 -9.29
N LEU A 178 -1.33 -10.84 -8.12
CA LEU A 178 -1.72 -10.28 -6.82
C LEU A 178 -1.15 -8.86 -6.60
N PHE A 179 0.11 -8.65 -6.97
CA PHE A 179 0.74 -7.33 -6.98
C PHE A 179 -0.05 -6.35 -7.89
N LEU A 180 -0.39 -6.76 -9.11
CA LEU A 180 -1.11 -5.93 -10.07
C LEU A 180 -2.54 -5.62 -9.63
N ILE A 181 -3.24 -6.52 -8.92
CA ILE A 181 -4.57 -6.24 -8.35
C ILE A 181 -4.48 -5.03 -7.43
N ILE A 182 -3.52 -5.01 -6.50
CA ILE A 182 -3.32 -3.90 -5.56
C ILE A 182 -2.87 -2.64 -6.31
N PHE A 183 -2.02 -2.78 -7.32
CA PHE A 183 -1.53 -1.68 -8.13
C PHE A 183 -2.67 -0.96 -8.87
N PHE A 184 -3.50 -1.69 -9.59
CA PHE A 184 -4.63 -1.10 -10.32
C PHE A 184 -5.74 -0.58 -9.40
N TRP A 185 -5.92 -1.18 -8.21
CA TRP A 185 -6.88 -0.71 -7.22
C TRP A 185 -6.46 0.59 -6.52
N THR A 186 -5.15 0.83 -6.36
CA THR A 186 -4.62 1.98 -5.61
C THR A 186 -5.05 3.34 -6.18
N PRO A 187 -4.99 3.63 -7.51
CA PRO A 187 -5.39 4.93 -8.04
C PRO A 187 -6.89 5.24 -7.84
N PRO A 188 -7.86 4.36 -8.18
CA PRO A 188 -9.27 4.63 -7.92
C PRO A 188 -9.58 4.96 -6.48
N HIS A 189 -9.05 4.17 -5.54
CA HIS A 189 -9.22 4.39 -4.12
C HIS A 189 -8.63 5.72 -3.66
N THR A 190 -7.38 5.98 -4.02
CA THR A 190 -6.65 7.15 -3.52
C THR A 190 -7.12 8.45 -4.17
N TRP A 191 -7.45 8.46 -5.48
CA TRP A 191 -7.97 9.67 -6.12
C TRP A 191 -9.37 10.01 -5.64
N ALA A 192 -10.23 9.02 -5.38
CA ALA A 192 -11.54 9.26 -4.76
C ALA A 192 -11.39 9.94 -3.39
N LEU A 193 -10.42 9.51 -2.57
CA LEU A 193 -10.09 10.13 -1.30
C LEU A 193 -9.47 11.53 -1.49
N ALA A 194 -8.56 11.68 -2.46
CA ALA A 194 -7.88 12.94 -2.73
C ALA A 194 -8.81 14.03 -3.26
N MET A 195 -9.92 13.68 -3.94
CA MET A 195 -10.97 14.63 -4.30
C MET A 195 -11.57 15.30 -3.05
N LYS A 196 -11.74 14.57 -1.95
CA LYS A 196 -12.22 15.12 -0.67
C LYS A 196 -11.23 16.11 -0.05
N TYR A 197 -9.93 15.86 -0.18
CA TYR A 197 -8.86 16.65 0.42
C TYR A 197 -8.13 17.55 -0.60
N LYS A 198 -8.76 17.84 -1.73
CA LYS A 198 -8.19 18.61 -2.85
C LYS A 198 -7.53 19.92 -2.41
N GLU A 199 -8.19 20.69 -1.56
CA GLU A 199 -7.71 21.99 -1.10
C GLU A 199 -6.48 21.87 -0.18
N ASP A 200 -6.40 20.84 0.66
CA ASP A 200 -5.26 20.62 1.55
C ASP A 200 -4.00 20.28 0.72
N TYR A 201 -4.16 19.44 -0.31
CA TYR A 201 -3.07 19.13 -1.26
C TYR A 201 -2.66 20.35 -2.09
N ARG A 202 -3.62 21.18 -2.52
CA ARG A 202 -3.34 22.43 -3.26
C ARG A 202 -2.53 23.39 -2.42
N LYS A 203 -2.93 23.66 -1.18
CA LYS A 203 -2.20 24.51 -0.24
C LYS A 203 -0.79 24.03 0.05
N ALA A 204 -0.58 22.72 0.05
CA ALA A 204 0.73 22.11 0.24
C ALA A 204 1.60 22.09 -1.02
N GLY A 205 1.06 22.49 -2.19
CA GLY A 205 1.77 22.50 -3.47
C GLY A 205 2.01 21.10 -4.05
N VAL A 206 1.24 20.09 -3.62
CA VAL A 206 1.36 18.71 -4.13
C VAL A 206 0.51 18.57 -5.39
N PRO A 207 1.10 18.31 -6.58
CA PRO A 207 0.38 18.26 -7.84
C PRO A 207 -0.32 16.90 -8.05
N MET A 208 -1.19 16.52 -7.11
CA MET A 208 -2.00 15.30 -7.30
C MET A 208 -3.00 15.47 -8.43
N LEU A 209 -3.35 14.39 -9.12
CA LEU A 209 -4.27 14.44 -10.26
C LEU A 209 -5.56 15.24 -9.96
N PRO A 210 -6.27 15.05 -8.83
CA PRO A 210 -7.45 15.85 -8.51
C PRO A 210 -7.18 17.35 -8.29
N VAL A 211 -5.92 17.76 -8.08
CA VAL A 211 -5.54 19.18 -7.92
C VAL A 211 -5.31 19.85 -9.26
N VAL A 212 -4.69 19.14 -10.21
CA VAL A 212 -4.23 19.70 -11.49
C VAL A 212 -5.16 19.41 -12.67
N ALA A 213 -6.00 18.38 -12.56
CA ALA A 213 -6.96 18.01 -13.60
C ALA A 213 -8.41 18.36 -13.19
N ASP A 214 -9.30 18.43 -14.17
CA ASP A 214 -10.73 18.58 -13.91
C ASP A 214 -11.36 17.28 -13.35
N GLU A 215 -12.49 17.40 -12.71
CA GLU A 215 -13.14 16.25 -12.06
C GLU A 215 -13.62 15.19 -13.08
N LYS A 216 -13.91 15.59 -14.31
CA LYS A 216 -14.32 14.67 -15.39
C LYS A 216 -13.14 13.77 -15.79
N GLU A 217 -11.95 14.36 -15.92
CA GLU A 217 -10.73 13.61 -16.23
C GLU A 217 -10.34 12.67 -15.08
N VAL A 218 -10.38 13.15 -13.84
CA VAL A 218 -10.09 12.32 -12.66
C VAL A 218 -11.02 11.11 -12.60
N THR A 219 -12.33 11.34 -12.75
CA THR A 219 -13.30 10.24 -12.67
C THR A 219 -13.24 9.31 -13.88
N ARG A 220 -12.85 9.80 -15.06
CA ARG A 220 -12.55 8.96 -16.23
C ARG A 220 -11.39 8.01 -15.95
N GLN A 221 -10.30 8.51 -15.40
CA GLN A 221 -9.15 7.67 -15.02
C GLN A 221 -9.52 6.68 -13.91
N ILE A 222 -10.32 7.06 -12.92
CA ILE A 222 -10.86 6.13 -11.92
C ILE A 222 -11.57 4.96 -12.61
N VAL A 223 -12.42 5.21 -13.61
CA VAL A 223 -13.11 4.12 -14.35
C VAL A 223 -12.10 3.21 -15.05
N TRP A 224 -11.11 3.75 -15.76
CA TRP A 224 -10.11 2.94 -16.46
C TRP A 224 -9.30 2.05 -15.53
N TYR A 225 -8.82 2.59 -14.41
CA TYR A 225 -8.08 1.80 -13.43
C TYR A 225 -8.97 0.76 -12.72
N THR A 226 -10.28 1.08 -12.53
CA THR A 226 -11.25 0.10 -12.02
C THR A 226 -11.45 -1.06 -13.01
N VAL A 227 -11.56 -0.76 -14.30
CA VAL A 227 -11.61 -1.81 -15.35
C VAL A 227 -10.35 -2.67 -15.30
N GLY A 228 -9.18 -2.04 -15.23
CA GLY A 228 -7.90 -2.75 -15.07
C GLY A 228 -7.88 -3.65 -13.83
N THR A 229 -8.37 -3.15 -12.68
CA THR A 229 -8.50 -3.95 -11.45
C THR A 229 -9.35 -5.19 -11.67
N VAL A 230 -10.54 -5.04 -12.28
CA VAL A 230 -11.43 -6.18 -12.55
C VAL A 230 -10.79 -7.19 -13.48
N ILE A 231 -10.18 -6.75 -14.58
CA ILE A 231 -9.48 -7.64 -15.52
C ILE A 231 -8.37 -8.43 -14.81
N VAL A 232 -7.51 -7.74 -14.09
CA VAL A 232 -6.37 -8.40 -13.41
C VAL A 232 -6.86 -9.34 -12.30
N THR A 233 -7.94 -9.00 -11.59
CA THR A 233 -8.55 -9.88 -10.59
C THR A 233 -9.02 -11.19 -11.21
N LEU A 234 -9.51 -11.18 -12.45
CA LEU A 234 -9.92 -12.40 -13.16
C LEU A 234 -8.73 -13.25 -13.66
N LEU A 235 -7.54 -12.67 -13.83
CA LEU A 235 -6.36 -13.42 -14.26
C LEU A 235 -5.89 -14.48 -13.25
N ILE A 236 -6.22 -14.35 -11.96
CA ILE A 236 -5.85 -15.37 -10.95
C ILE A 236 -6.82 -16.57 -10.93
N VAL A 237 -7.97 -16.49 -11.61
CA VAL A 237 -9.01 -17.53 -11.61
C VAL A 237 -8.47 -18.93 -11.94
N PRO A 238 -7.54 -19.14 -12.92
CA PRO A 238 -6.99 -20.46 -13.22
C PRO A 238 -6.23 -21.10 -12.05
N ALA A 239 -5.80 -20.29 -11.07
CA ALA A 239 -5.09 -20.75 -9.88
C ALA A 239 -5.95 -20.68 -8.60
N ALA A 240 -7.21 -20.28 -8.73
CA ALA A 240 -8.15 -20.10 -7.63
C ALA A 240 -9.37 -21.03 -7.78
N SER A 241 -10.31 -20.94 -6.84
CA SER A 241 -11.54 -21.73 -6.86
C SER A 241 -12.67 -21.01 -7.61
N TRP A 242 -13.75 -21.77 -7.96
CA TRP A 242 -14.99 -21.19 -8.51
C TRP A 242 -15.63 -20.17 -7.54
N ILE A 243 -15.48 -20.36 -6.22
CA ILE A 243 -15.94 -19.41 -5.20
C ILE A 243 -15.26 -18.06 -5.39
N TYR A 244 -13.94 -18.07 -5.64
CA TYR A 244 -13.20 -16.85 -5.97
C TYR A 244 -13.74 -16.18 -7.22
N LEU A 245 -14.03 -16.93 -8.29
CA LEU A 245 -14.58 -16.39 -9.53
C LEU A 245 -15.90 -15.64 -9.27
N VAL A 246 -16.83 -16.26 -8.54
CA VAL A 246 -18.12 -15.64 -8.20
C VAL A 246 -17.92 -14.37 -7.37
N ALA A 247 -17.07 -14.42 -6.36
CA ALA A 247 -16.76 -13.27 -5.52
C ALA A 247 -16.10 -12.13 -6.32
N ALA A 248 -15.16 -12.46 -7.20
CA ALA A 248 -14.45 -11.50 -8.07
C ALA A 248 -15.41 -10.81 -9.04
N LEU A 249 -16.33 -11.58 -9.68
CA LEU A 249 -17.34 -11.02 -10.58
C LEU A 249 -18.32 -10.11 -9.83
N ALA A 250 -18.82 -10.54 -8.68
CA ALA A 250 -19.78 -9.76 -7.89
C ALA A 250 -19.14 -8.46 -7.37
N SER A 251 -17.98 -8.55 -6.74
CA SER A 251 -17.28 -7.37 -6.21
C SER A 251 -16.79 -6.44 -7.33
N GLY A 252 -16.27 -7.00 -8.42
CA GLY A 252 -15.85 -6.25 -9.59
C GLY A 252 -16.99 -5.50 -10.27
N ALA A 253 -18.16 -6.13 -10.40
CA ALA A 253 -19.36 -5.48 -10.94
C ALA A 253 -19.82 -4.30 -10.08
N VAL A 254 -19.85 -4.47 -8.74
CA VAL A 254 -20.19 -3.40 -7.80
C VAL A 254 -19.18 -2.26 -7.89
N PHE A 255 -17.88 -2.57 -7.90
CA PHE A 255 -16.83 -1.57 -7.96
C PHE A 255 -16.90 -0.76 -9.26
N LEU A 256 -17.09 -1.45 -10.41
CA LEU A 256 -17.22 -0.81 -11.72
C LEU A 256 -18.50 0.04 -11.81
N TRP A 257 -19.62 -0.47 -11.30
CA TRP A 257 -20.87 0.28 -11.25
C TRP A 257 -20.72 1.58 -10.45
N MET A 258 -20.04 1.54 -9.30
CA MET A 258 -19.79 2.72 -8.47
C MET A 258 -18.89 3.74 -9.17
N ALA A 259 -17.83 3.28 -9.85
CA ALA A 259 -16.91 4.14 -10.62
C ALA A 259 -17.65 4.82 -11.79
N ILE A 260 -18.47 4.09 -12.54
CA ILE A 260 -19.27 4.63 -13.64
C ILE A 260 -20.33 5.61 -13.11
N ARG A 261 -21.00 5.28 -12.00
CA ARG A 261 -21.99 6.18 -11.38
C ARG A 261 -21.34 7.50 -10.94
N LEU A 262 -20.14 7.45 -10.35
CA LEU A 262 -19.37 8.64 -9.99
C LEU A 262 -19.06 9.48 -11.23
N HIS A 263 -18.54 8.87 -12.30
CA HIS A 263 -18.19 9.58 -13.55
C HIS A 263 -19.40 10.21 -14.21
N LYS A 264 -20.52 9.47 -14.34
CA LYS A 264 -21.78 10.00 -14.90
C LYS A 264 -22.34 11.16 -14.06
N GLY A 265 -22.29 11.05 -12.73
CA GLY A 265 -22.73 12.12 -11.84
C GLY A 265 -21.93 13.41 -12.05
N VAL A 266 -20.61 13.33 -12.09
CA VAL A 266 -19.73 14.48 -12.33
C VAL A 266 -19.96 15.05 -13.74
N LYS A 267 -20.13 14.21 -14.76
CA LYS A 267 -20.42 14.66 -16.14
C LYS A 267 -21.72 15.45 -16.22
N ASN A 268 -22.73 15.11 -15.43
CA ASN A 268 -24.04 15.75 -15.37
C ASN A 268 -24.09 16.94 -14.38
N GLY A 269 -22.93 17.38 -13.86
CA GLY A 269 -22.86 18.53 -12.94
C GLY A 269 -23.34 18.25 -11.50
N ALA A 270 -23.59 16.99 -11.15
CA ALA A 270 -23.97 16.62 -9.80
C ALA A 270 -22.76 16.70 -8.86
N LYS A 271 -22.94 17.30 -7.68
CA LYS A 271 -21.95 17.21 -6.57
C LYS A 271 -21.99 15.79 -6.00
N VAL A 272 -21.34 14.84 -6.67
CA VAL A 272 -21.30 13.45 -6.23
C VAL A 272 -20.14 13.29 -5.24
N LYS A 273 -20.47 12.84 -4.02
CA LYS A 273 -19.42 12.46 -3.05
C LYS A 273 -18.91 11.06 -3.41
N PRO A 274 -17.61 10.85 -3.65
CA PRO A 274 -17.06 9.52 -4.00
C PRO A 274 -17.02 8.59 -2.79
N CYS A 275 -18.01 8.66 -1.91
CA CYS A 275 -18.06 8.09 -0.59
C CYS A 275 -17.78 6.58 -0.56
N LEU A 276 -18.39 5.85 -1.49
CA LEU A 276 -18.30 4.38 -1.52
C LEU A 276 -16.97 3.83 -2.05
N LEU A 277 -16.20 4.62 -2.80
CA LEU A 277 -14.88 4.20 -3.31
C LEU A 277 -13.77 4.31 -2.26
N TYR A 278 -14.00 5.05 -1.17
CA TYR A 278 -13.03 5.22 -0.07
C TYR A 278 -13.57 4.80 1.30
N THR A 279 -14.78 4.23 1.40
CA THR A 279 -15.36 3.75 2.67
C THR A 279 -14.80 2.41 3.14
N SER A 280 -13.95 1.73 2.37
CA SER A 280 -13.00 0.82 3.01
C SER A 280 -12.15 1.69 3.95
N PRO A 281 -12.03 1.35 5.25
CA PRO A 281 -11.36 2.20 6.22
C PRO A 281 -9.93 2.45 5.77
N SER A 282 -9.73 3.63 5.13
CA SER A 282 -8.38 4.07 4.90
C SER A 282 -7.79 4.42 6.25
N PRO A 283 -6.65 3.85 6.64
CA PRO A 283 -5.96 4.22 7.89
C PRO A 283 -5.66 5.71 7.98
N ARG A 284 -5.78 6.43 6.88
CA ARG A 284 -5.61 7.89 6.82
C ARG A 284 -6.81 8.66 7.38
N ASP A 285 -8.00 8.06 7.42
CA ASP A 285 -9.21 8.68 7.98
C ASP A 285 -9.34 8.48 9.49
N LEU A 286 -8.58 7.55 10.06
CA LEU A 286 -8.63 7.21 11.49
C LEU A 286 -7.52 7.89 12.31
N SER A 287 -6.73 8.76 11.70
CA SER A 287 -5.62 9.48 12.36
C SER A 287 -5.99 10.92 12.77
N THR A 288 -7.27 11.21 12.97
CA THR A 288 -7.74 12.43 13.65
C THR A 288 -7.76 12.25 15.14
#